data_e165493e8f752b6c45d42bc1935fc48d
#
_entry.id   e165493e8f752b6c45d42bc1935fc48d
#
_cell.length_a   1.000
_cell.length_b   1.000
_cell.length_c   1.000
_cell.angle_alpha   90.00
_cell.angle_beta   90.00
_cell.angle_gamma   90.00
#
_symmetry.space_group_name_H-M   'P 1'
#
loop_
_entity.id
_entity.type
_entity.pdbx_description
1 polymer ?
#
loop_
_entity_poly.entity_id
_entity_poly.type
_entity_poly.pdbx_seq_one_letter_code
_entity_poly.pdbx_strand_id
1 'polypeptide(L)'
;QVQLVQSGAEVKKPGASVKVSCKASGYTFTDYYMHWVRQAPGQGLEWMGRVNPHRRHTTYNQKFEGRVTMTTDTSTSTAYMELRSLRSDDTAVYYCARHNWLDYWGQGTTVTVSS
;
A
#
# COMPACT_ATOMS: atom_id res chain seq x y z
N GLN A 1 -5.90 -16.87 -12.45
CA GLN A 1 -4.86 -15.86 -12.65
C GLN A 1 -4.87 -14.82 -11.53
N VAL A 2 -3.70 -14.50 -11.05
CA VAL A 2 -3.53 -13.57 -9.94
C VAL A 2 -3.74 -12.14 -10.43
N GLN A 3 -4.55 -11.39 -9.69
CA GLN A 3 -4.76 -9.97 -9.95
C GLN A 3 -4.77 -9.19 -8.66
N LEU A 4 -4.16 -8.02 -8.69
CA LEU A 4 -4.20 -7.05 -7.60
C LEU A 4 -4.71 -5.74 -8.20
N VAL A 5 -5.88 -5.29 -7.76
CA VAL A 5 -6.53 -4.10 -8.32
C VAL A 5 -6.62 -3.04 -7.24
N GLN A 6 -6.02 -1.91 -7.48
CA GLN A 6 -5.93 -0.82 -6.51
C GLN A 6 -6.96 0.26 -6.77
N SER A 7 -7.24 1.04 -5.73
CA SER A 7 -8.15 2.17 -5.81
C SER A 7 -7.55 3.30 -6.67
N GLY A 8 -8.37 4.26 -7.04
CA GLY A 8 -8.02 5.32 -7.98
C GLY A 8 -7.16 6.41 -7.39
N ALA A 9 -6.66 7.27 -8.28
CA ALA A 9 -5.79 8.38 -7.92
C ALA A 9 -6.45 9.33 -6.93
N GLU A 10 -5.63 9.91 -6.06
CA GLU A 10 -6.08 10.83 -5.01
C GLU A 10 -5.26 12.11 -5.03
N VAL A 11 -5.93 13.22 -4.77
CA VAL A 11 -5.28 14.51 -4.53
C VAL A 11 -5.62 14.94 -3.12
N LYS A 12 -4.60 15.19 -2.31
CA LYS A 12 -4.77 15.51 -0.89
C LYS A 12 -4.00 16.78 -0.55
N LYS A 13 -4.43 17.43 0.53
CA LYS A 13 -3.72 18.58 1.07
C LYS A 13 -2.71 18.12 2.13
N PRO A 14 -1.65 18.90 2.35
CA PRO A 14 -0.72 18.59 3.46
C PRO A 14 -1.47 18.48 4.78
N GLY A 15 -1.08 17.51 5.59
CA GLY A 15 -1.72 17.24 6.87
C GLY A 15 -2.89 16.27 6.80
N ALA A 16 -3.41 15.99 5.60
CA ALA A 16 -4.51 15.05 5.43
C ALA A 16 -4.03 13.61 5.52
N SER A 17 -4.96 12.68 5.39
CA SER A 17 -4.68 11.23 5.32
C SER A 17 -5.20 10.68 4.01
N VAL A 18 -4.57 9.61 3.55
CA VAL A 18 -5.02 8.87 2.37
C VAL A 18 -5.10 7.39 2.73
N LYS A 19 -6.11 6.71 2.19
CA LYS A 19 -6.25 5.27 2.37
C LYS A 19 -6.39 4.63 0.99
N VAL A 20 -5.43 3.77 0.66
CA VAL A 20 -5.37 3.09 -0.62
C VAL A 20 -5.80 1.65 -0.41
N SER A 21 -6.62 1.12 -1.30
CA SER A 21 -7.06 -0.27 -1.23
C SER A 21 -6.43 -1.09 -2.34
N CYS A 22 -6.34 -2.40 -2.08
CA CYS A 22 -5.76 -3.37 -3.00
C CYS A 22 -6.58 -4.64 -2.89
N LYS A 23 -7.41 -4.91 -3.90
CA LYS A 23 -8.25 -6.11 -3.92
C LYS A 23 -7.54 -7.21 -4.66
N ALA A 24 -7.38 -8.34 -3.98
CA ALA A 24 -6.68 -9.51 -4.52
C ALA A 24 -7.67 -10.54 -5.04
N SER A 25 -7.29 -11.22 -6.10
CA SER A 25 -8.07 -12.33 -6.63
C SER A 25 -7.16 -13.34 -7.32
N GLY A 26 -7.65 -14.56 -7.50
CA GLY A 26 -6.93 -15.60 -8.22
C GLY A 26 -5.97 -16.41 -7.35
N TYR A 27 -5.99 -16.22 -6.04
CA TYR A 27 -5.18 -17.00 -5.11
C TYR A 27 -5.79 -16.93 -3.72
N THR A 28 -5.26 -17.72 -2.80
CA THR A 28 -5.72 -17.71 -1.41
C THR A 28 -5.07 -16.53 -0.68
N PHE A 29 -5.87 -15.51 -0.42
CA PHE A 29 -5.40 -14.23 0.11
C PHE A 29 -4.58 -14.38 1.39
N THR A 30 -4.97 -15.29 2.28
CA THR A 30 -4.31 -15.46 3.58
C THR A 30 -3.00 -16.23 3.51
N ASP A 31 -2.62 -16.74 2.34
CA ASP A 31 -1.40 -17.54 2.21
C ASP A 31 -0.14 -16.71 1.97
N TYR A 32 -0.28 -15.42 1.68
CA TYR A 32 0.84 -14.57 1.28
C TYR A 32 0.83 -13.24 2.00
N TYR A 33 2.01 -12.73 2.34
CA TYR A 33 2.13 -11.35 2.78
C TYR A 33 1.68 -10.40 1.68
N MET A 34 1.18 -9.24 2.09
CA MET A 34 0.95 -8.13 1.17
C MET A 34 1.91 -7.01 1.55
N HIS A 35 2.74 -6.61 0.59
CA HIS A 35 3.70 -5.53 0.76
C HIS A 35 3.16 -4.26 0.16
N TRP A 36 3.59 -3.13 0.70
CA TRP A 36 3.32 -1.82 0.14
C TRP A 36 4.64 -1.13 -0.17
N VAL A 37 4.75 -0.62 -1.39
CA VAL A 37 5.96 0.00 -1.92
C VAL A 37 5.53 1.29 -2.61
N ARG A 38 6.35 2.33 -2.52
CA ARG A 38 6.02 3.57 -3.24
C ARG A 38 7.19 4.02 -4.09
N GLN A 39 6.89 4.82 -5.10
CA GLN A 39 7.92 5.44 -5.92
C GLN A 39 7.59 6.90 -6.13
N ALA A 40 8.39 7.78 -5.55
CA ALA A 40 8.28 9.22 -5.75
C ALA A 40 8.93 9.60 -7.08
N PRO A 41 8.53 10.74 -7.67
CA PRO A 41 9.08 11.16 -8.96
C PRO A 41 10.61 11.24 -8.92
N GLY A 42 11.25 10.59 -9.89
CA GLY A 42 12.70 10.59 -10.00
C GLY A 42 13.45 9.77 -8.97
N GLN A 43 12.73 9.04 -8.13
CA GLN A 43 13.33 8.23 -7.06
C GLN A 43 13.16 6.75 -7.37
N GLY A 44 13.91 5.92 -6.63
CA GLY A 44 13.73 4.47 -6.70
C GLY A 44 12.53 4.01 -5.88
N LEU A 45 12.28 2.73 -5.95
CA LEU A 45 11.22 2.10 -5.15
C LEU A 45 11.61 2.13 -3.68
N GLU A 46 10.62 2.39 -2.84
CA GLU A 46 10.81 2.45 -1.39
C GLU A 46 9.80 1.54 -0.72
N TRP A 47 10.29 0.54 0.00
CA TRP A 47 9.43 -0.40 0.73
C TRP A 47 8.86 0.30 1.96
N MET A 48 7.54 0.22 2.12
CA MET A 48 6.85 0.87 3.25
C MET A 48 6.55 -0.09 4.38
N GLY A 49 6.28 -1.36 4.05
CA GLY A 49 5.96 -2.35 5.04
C GLY A 49 5.20 -3.51 4.44
N ARG A 50 4.78 -4.41 5.32
CA ARG A 50 4.00 -5.59 4.90
C ARG A 50 3.00 -5.94 5.98
N VAL A 51 1.95 -6.66 5.59
CA VAL A 51 0.97 -7.21 6.51
C VAL A 51 0.74 -8.67 6.18
N ASN A 52 0.62 -9.49 7.22
CA ASN A 52 0.25 -10.89 7.10
C ASN A 52 -1.28 -10.98 7.23
N PRO A 53 -2.02 -11.28 6.14
CA PRO A 53 -3.48 -11.28 6.22
C PRO A 53 -4.04 -12.34 7.16
N HIS A 54 -3.31 -13.44 7.34
CA HIS A 54 -3.77 -14.53 8.21
C HIS A 54 -3.70 -14.12 9.68
N ARG A 55 -2.56 -13.55 10.10
CA ARG A 55 -2.33 -13.20 11.51
C ARG A 55 -2.56 -11.73 11.80
N ARG A 56 -2.76 -10.91 10.76
CA ARG A 56 -2.88 -9.46 10.87
C ARG A 56 -1.64 -8.80 11.49
N HIS A 57 -0.50 -9.44 11.30
CA HIS A 57 0.78 -8.96 11.80
C HIS A 57 1.37 -7.99 10.80
N THR A 58 1.87 -6.86 11.28
CA THR A 58 2.45 -5.84 10.41
C THR A 58 3.91 -5.62 10.76
N THR A 59 4.70 -5.30 9.73
CA THR A 59 6.07 -4.85 9.89
C THR A 59 6.22 -3.61 9.02
N TYR A 60 6.60 -2.49 9.64
CA TYR A 60 6.70 -1.21 8.92
C TYR A 60 8.16 -0.81 8.77
N ASN A 61 8.46 -0.17 7.64
CA ASN A 61 9.71 0.57 7.50
C ASN A 61 9.72 1.67 8.56
N GLN A 62 10.80 1.76 9.31
CA GLN A 62 10.93 2.69 10.42
C GLN A 62 10.66 4.13 10.01
N LYS A 63 10.99 4.47 8.78
CA LYS A 63 10.75 5.81 8.22
C LYS A 63 9.27 6.22 8.29
N PHE A 64 8.36 5.26 8.18
CA PHE A 64 6.91 5.52 8.14
C PHE A 64 6.21 5.18 9.45
N GLU A 65 6.92 4.60 10.39
CA GLU A 65 6.31 4.18 11.65
C GLU A 65 5.67 5.37 12.36
N GLY A 66 4.44 5.16 12.84
CA GLY A 66 3.68 6.24 13.45
C GLY A 66 2.78 6.99 12.49
N ARG A 67 3.04 6.91 11.18
CA ARG A 67 2.20 7.56 10.16
C ARG A 67 1.43 6.59 9.29
N VAL A 68 1.84 5.32 9.24
CA VAL A 68 1.24 4.33 8.33
C VAL A 68 0.52 3.27 9.14
N THR A 69 -0.60 2.80 8.61
CA THR A 69 -1.34 1.66 9.14
C THR A 69 -1.72 0.76 7.97
N MET A 70 -1.36 -0.51 8.05
CA MET A 70 -1.73 -1.50 7.04
C MET A 70 -2.70 -2.48 7.66
N THR A 71 -3.81 -2.71 6.98
CA THR A 71 -4.87 -3.60 7.45
C THR A 71 -5.31 -4.51 6.33
N THR A 72 -6.05 -5.55 6.68
CA THR A 72 -6.62 -6.48 5.72
C THR A 72 -8.04 -6.82 6.12
N ASP A 73 -8.87 -7.07 5.10
CA ASP A 73 -10.21 -7.61 5.25
C ASP A 73 -10.25 -8.92 4.49
N THR A 74 -10.17 -10.03 5.22
CA THR A 74 -10.10 -11.35 4.59
C THR A 74 -11.40 -11.72 3.89
N SER A 75 -12.53 -11.19 4.37
CA SER A 75 -13.83 -11.50 3.77
C SER A 75 -13.95 -10.95 2.35
N THR A 76 -13.22 -9.89 2.03
CA THR A 76 -13.22 -9.28 0.70
C THR A 76 -11.88 -9.41 -0.01
N SER A 77 -10.91 -10.09 0.60
CA SER A 77 -9.55 -10.25 0.06
C SER A 77 -8.94 -8.90 -0.30
N THR A 78 -9.09 -7.92 0.57
CA THR A 78 -8.64 -6.56 0.32
C THR A 78 -7.63 -6.14 1.38
N ALA A 79 -6.52 -5.56 0.92
CA ALA A 79 -5.53 -4.94 1.79
C ALA A 79 -5.66 -3.43 1.70
N TYR A 80 -5.36 -2.75 2.79
CA TYR A 80 -5.45 -1.30 2.89
C TYR A 80 -4.16 -0.73 3.45
N MET A 81 -3.78 0.43 2.94
CA MET A 81 -2.66 1.20 3.48
C MET A 81 -3.17 2.61 3.73
N GLU A 82 -3.04 3.06 4.97
CA GLU A 82 -3.39 4.45 5.34
C GLU A 82 -2.13 5.18 5.73
N LEU A 83 -1.91 6.34 5.11
CA LEU A 83 -0.79 7.20 5.43
C LEU A 83 -1.34 8.53 5.93
N ARG A 84 -0.93 8.94 7.12
CA ARG A 84 -1.42 10.13 7.81
C ARG A 84 -0.39 11.25 7.76
N SER A 85 -0.83 12.46 8.08
CA SER A 85 0.04 13.65 8.18
C SER A 85 0.84 13.83 6.90
N LEU A 86 0.13 13.85 5.77
CA LEU A 86 0.76 13.87 4.46
C LEU A 86 1.58 15.15 4.25
N ARG A 87 2.71 14.97 3.58
CA ARG A 87 3.63 16.05 3.20
C ARG A 87 3.81 16.02 1.68
N SER A 88 4.34 17.11 1.14
CA SER A 88 4.57 17.18 -0.30
C SER A 88 5.47 16.05 -0.81
N ASP A 89 6.45 15.62 0.00
CA ASP A 89 7.35 14.54 -0.38
C ASP A 89 6.70 13.15 -0.28
N ASP A 90 5.44 13.07 0.12
CA ASP A 90 4.66 11.82 0.03
C ASP A 90 4.00 11.65 -1.34
N THR A 91 4.10 12.65 -2.21
CA THR A 91 3.62 12.52 -3.59
C THR A 91 4.37 11.40 -4.29
N ALA A 92 3.64 10.37 -4.70
CA ALA A 92 4.25 9.16 -5.24
C ALA A 92 3.17 8.26 -5.85
N VAL A 93 3.62 7.23 -6.55
CA VAL A 93 2.76 6.11 -6.92
C VAL A 93 2.94 5.03 -5.85
N TYR A 94 1.83 4.57 -5.31
CA TYR A 94 1.82 3.57 -4.24
C TYR A 94 1.36 2.25 -4.83
N TYR A 95 2.11 1.18 -4.57
CA TYR A 95 1.84 -0.15 -5.10
C TYR A 95 1.63 -1.13 -3.96
N CYS A 96 0.67 -2.03 -4.12
CA CYS A 96 0.64 -3.26 -3.34
C CYS A 96 1.33 -4.35 -4.16
N ALA A 97 1.97 -5.29 -3.48
CA ALA A 97 2.67 -6.38 -4.14
C ALA A 97 2.63 -7.61 -3.25
N ARG A 98 2.44 -8.76 -3.88
CA ARG A 98 2.27 -10.01 -3.16
C ARG A 98 3.62 -10.65 -2.85
N HIS A 99 3.74 -11.13 -1.61
CA HIS A 99 4.72 -12.11 -1.17
C HIS A 99 6.18 -11.69 -1.27
N ASN A 100 7.06 -12.67 -1.03
CA ASN A 100 8.48 -12.50 -0.75
C ASN A 100 9.24 -11.78 -1.83
N TRP A 101 9.01 -12.17 -3.05
CA TRP A 101 9.78 -11.66 -4.18
C TRP A 101 8.99 -10.62 -4.94
N LEU A 102 7.88 -10.16 -4.35
CA LEU A 102 7.02 -9.16 -4.98
C LEU A 102 6.67 -9.58 -6.41
N ASP A 103 6.18 -10.83 -6.52
CA ASP A 103 5.96 -11.48 -7.81
C ASP A 103 4.80 -10.91 -8.62
N TYR A 104 3.78 -10.39 -7.91
CA TYR A 104 2.61 -9.77 -8.55
C TYR A 104 2.37 -8.41 -7.91
N TRP A 105 2.14 -7.42 -8.76
CA TRP A 105 1.97 -6.03 -8.34
C TRP A 105 0.59 -5.52 -8.73
N GLY A 106 0.04 -4.64 -7.93
CA GLY A 106 -1.09 -3.82 -8.34
C GLY A 106 -0.67 -2.82 -9.40
N GLN A 107 -1.65 -2.17 -10.03
CA GLN A 107 -1.37 -1.22 -11.10
C GLN A 107 -0.82 0.13 -10.61
N GLY A 108 -0.86 0.34 -9.31
CA GLY A 108 -0.39 1.59 -8.72
C GLY A 108 -1.52 2.58 -8.48
N THR A 109 -1.37 3.37 -7.43
CA THR A 109 -2.29 4.46 -7.09
C THR A 109 -1.47 5.73 -6.95
N THR A 110 -1.72 6.71 -7.79
CA THR A 110 -1.05 7.99 -7.70
C THR A 110 -1.67 8.82 -6.60
N VAL A 111 -0.87 9.26 -5.66
CA VAL A 111 -1.28 10.18 -4.61
C VAL A 111 -0.47 11.47 -4.78
N THR A 112 -1.17 12.58 -4.96
CA THR A 112 -0.55 13.89 -5.09
C THR A 112 -0.91 14.72 -3.87
N VAL A 113 0.11 15.24 -3.20
CA VAL A 113 -0.07 16.11 -2.03
C VAL A 113 0.27 17.53 -2.46
N SER A 114 -0.73 18.39 -2.47
CA SER A 114 -0.59 19.74 -3.01
C SER A 114 -1.40 20.72 -2.18
N SER A 115 -0.78 21.83 -1.83
CA SER A 115 -1.47 22.87 -1.06
C SER A 115 -2.43 23.73 -1.88
#